data_ded6ac051eac91a4e88b1269c8b52e5e
#
_entry.id   ded6ac051eac91a4e88b1269c8b52e5e
#
_cell.length_a   1.000
_cell.length_b   1.000
_cell.length_c   1.000
_cell.angle_alpha   90.00
_cell.angle_beta   90.00
_cell.angle_gamma   90.00
#
_symmetry.space_group_name_H-M   'P 1'
#
loop_
_entity.id
_entity.type
_entity.pdbx_description
1 polymer ?
#
loop_
_entity_poly.entity_id
_entity_poly.type
_entity_poly.pdbx_seq_one_letter_code
_entity_poly.pdbx_strand_id
1 'polypeptide(L)'
;KIITFTPDSGYEIDKVMVNGTETTVTGNTLTVTMDGNKNVVVTYKAIEYTITVTDGKATVGAGSEISKAAQGTIVTLTANAAPSGKVFDKWEVVSGGITLADVNSATTTFTMPASAVSVKATYKNAPHTHTYNQETVKPEALKTPAGCTNNAVYFKSCSCGAISTTDTFVAMNTALGHADGSDWKYDSTNHWHECSRCHDKKDEAA
;
A
#
# COMPACT_ATOMS: atom_id res chain seq x y z
N LYS A 1 -44.68 -31.20 25.36
CA LYS A 1 -44.62 -31.25 23.90
C LYS A 1 -43.35 -30.56 23.44
N ILE A 2 -42.63 -31.14 22.48
CA ILE A 2 -41.46 -30.54 21.83
C ILE A 2 -41.94 -29.79 20.58
N ILE A 3 -41.49 -28.56 20.41
CA ILE A 3 -41.72 -27.71 19.25
C ILE A 3 -40.35 -27.45 18.63
N THR A 4 -40.21 -27.69 17.32
CA THR A 4 -39.01 -27.40 16.57
C THR A 4 -39.25 -26.16 15.70
N PHE A 5 -38.34 -25.19 15.75
CA PHE A 5 -38.35 -24.02 14.93
C PHE A 5 -37.37 -24.22 13.78
N THR A 6 -37.70 -23.73 12.61
CA THR A 6 -36.82 -23.83 11.41
C THR A 6 -36.66 -22.41 10.87
N PRO A 7 -35.63 -21.68 11.32
CA PRO A 7 -35.32 -20.37 10.73
C PRO A 7 -34.99 -20.51 9.25
N ASP A 8 -35.37 -19.51 8.47
CA ASP A 8 -34.91 -19.40 7.07
C ASP A 8 -33.40 -19.18 7.00
N SER A 9 -32.83 -19.50 5.85
CA SER A 9 -31.39 -19.29 5.61
C SER A 9 -31.00 -17.85 5.86
N GLY A 10 -29.95 -17.62 6.66
CA GLY A 10 -29.49 -16.28 7.06
C GLY A 10 -30.22 -15.69 8.28
N TYR A 11 -31.11 -16.43 8.90
CA TYR A 11 -31.80 -16.01 10.13
C TYR A 11 -31.54 -16.96 11.29
N GLU A 12 -31.65 -16.44 12.52
CA GLU A 12 -31.60 -17.20 13.75
C GLU A 12 -32.79 -16.80 14.64
N ILE A 13 -33.11 -17.63 15.63
CA ILE A 13 -34.14 -17.31 16.60
C ILE A 13 -33.71 -16.09 17.42
N ASP A 14 -34.51 -15.05 17.43
CA ASP A 14 -34.29 -13.88 18.28
C ASP A 14 -34.96 -14.12 19.66
N LYS A 15 -36.25 -14.36 19.68
CA LYS A 15 -37.01 -14.61 20.91
C LYS A 15 -38.11 -15.65 20.70
N VAL A 16 -38.38 -16.42 21.75
CA VAL A 16 -39.57 -17.28 21.84
C VAL A 16 -40.36 -16.90 23.08
N MET A 17 -41.64 -16.68 22.90
CA MET A 17 -42.57 -16.34 23.96
C MET A 17 -43.65 -17.42 24.09
N VAL A 18 -43.93 -17.83 25.34
CA VAL A 18 -45.02 -18.74 25.68
C VAL A 18 -46.00 -18.00 26.54
N ASN A 19 -47.25 -17.83 26.08
CA ASN A 19 -48.28 -17.04 26.75
C ASN A 19 -47.82 -15.63 27.16
N GLY A 20 -47.02 -14.97 26.32
CA GLY A 20 -46.50 -13.63 26.56
C GLY A 20 -45.25 -13.56 27.45
N THR A 21 -44.74 -14.70 27.93
CA THR A 21 -43.52 -14.76 28.74
C THR A 21 -42.35 -15.28 27.86
N GLU A 22 -41.21 -14.56 27.87
CA GLU A 22 -40.01 -14.98 27.15
C GLU A 22 -39.46 -16.29 27.75
N THR A 23 -39.15 -17.24 26.89
CA THR A 23 -38.72 -18.58 27.28
C THR A 23 -37.41 -18.93 26.55
N THR A 24 -36.46 -19.47 27.31
CA THR A 24 -35.18 -19.93 26.76
C THR A 24 -35.41 -21.19 25.90
N VAL A 25 -34.80 -21.20 24.72
CA VAL A 25 -34.74 -22.38 23.83
C VAL A 25 -33.35 -22.97 23.82
N THR A 26 -33.24 -24.27 23.59
CA THR A 26 -31.96 -24.97 23.42
C THR A 26 -31.83 -25.36 21.95
N GLY A 27 -30.87 -24.73 21.27
CA GLY A 27 -30.81 -24.82 19.82
C GLY A 27 -32.09 -24.30 19.18
N ASN A 28 -32.73 -25.09 18.33
CA ASN A 28 -33.97 -24.73 17.64
C ASN A 28 -35.18 -25.45 18.24
N THR A 29 -35.14 -25.89 19.50
CA THR A 29 -36.22 -26.65 20.12
C THR A 29 -36.69 -26.04 21.43
N LEU A 30 -37.99 -26.10 21.65
CA LEU A 30 -38.67 -25.71 22.90
C LEU A 30 -39.47 -26.87 23.42
N THR A 31 -39.28 -27.23 24.69
CA THR A 31 -40.18 -28.17 25.39
C THR A 31 -41.21 -27.41 26.18
N VAL A 32 -42.48 -27.63 25.87
CA VAL A 32 -43.62 -26.97 26.55
C VAL A 32 -44.45 -28.01 27.31
N THR A 33 -44.71 -27.76 28.60
CA THR A 33 -45.68 -28.52 29.37
C THR A 33 -47.08 -28.09 28.96
N MET A 34 -47.91 -29.07 28.54
CA MET A 34 -49.28 -28.84 28.08
C MET A 34 -50.29 -29.03 29.26
N ASP A 35 -50.45 -28.00 30.04
CA ASP A 35 -51.43 -27.89 31.15
C ASP A 35 -52.65 -27.05 30.75
N GLY A 36 -52.83 -26.79 29.46
CA GLY A 36 -53.87 -26.01 28.83
C GLY A 36 -53.41 -25.46 27.47
N ASN A 37 -54.18 -24.58 26.87
CA ASN A 37 -53.82 -23.92 25.63
C ASN A 37 -52.58 -23.05 25.83
N LYS A 38 -51.61 -23.20 24.94
CA LYS A 38 -50.37 -22.40 24.92
C LYS A 38 -50.31 -21.59 23.63
N ASN A 39 -50.06 -20.28 23.75
CA ASN A 39 -49.69 -19.44 22.61
C ASN A 39 -48.19 -19.31 22.56
N VAL A 40 -47.57 -19.79 21.46
CA VAL A 40 -46.11 -19.72 21.23
C VAL A 40 -45.87 -18.78 20.08
N VAL A 41 -45.09 -17.74 20.32
CA VAL A 41 -44.67 -16.76 19.32
C VAL A 41 -43.15 -16.82 19.23
N VAL A 42 -42.64 -16.95 18.02
CA VAL A 42 -41.23 -16.90 17.74
C VAL A 42 -40.94 -15.68 16.85
N THR A 43 -39.86 -14.98 17.15
CA THR A 43 -39.28 -13.93 16.29
C THR A 43 -37.90 -14.34 15.83
N TYR A 44 -37.55 -13.94 14.63
CA TYR A 44 -36.27 -14.23 14.01
C TYR A 44 -35.55 -12.92 13.73
N LYS A 45 -34.20 -12.97 13.80
CA LYS A 45 -33.34 -11.87 13.40
C LYS A 45 -32.33 -12.37 12.35
N ALA A 46 -31.87 -11.48 11.50
CA ALA A 46 -30.83 -11.81 10.52
C ALA A 46 -29.50 -12.10 11.24
N ILE A 47 -28.78 -13.11 10.76
CA ILE A 47 -27.42 -13.41 11.21
C ILE A 47 -26.50 -12.35 10.62
N GLU A 48 -25.75 -11.67 11.49
CA GLU A 48 -24.77 -10.69 11.07
C GLU A 48 -23.36 -11.26 11.09
N TYR A 49 -22.60 -10.94 10.05
CA TYR A 49 -21.22 -11.37 9.86
C TYR A 49 -20.28 -10.18 10.01
N THR A 50 -19.10 -10.43 10.58
CA THR A 50 -18.11 -9.39 10.87
C THR A 50 -17.47 -8.84 9.59
N ILE A 51 -17.27 -7.52 9.58
CA ILE A 51 -16.56 -6.78 8.56
C ILE A 51 -15.35 -6.13 9.22
N THR A 52 -14.14 -6.46 8.77
CA THR A 52 -12.89 -5.85 9.19
C THR A 52 -12.36 -4.98 8.05
N VAL A 53 -12.22 -3.68 8.30
CA VAL A 53 -11.67 -2.74 7.32
C VAL A 53 -10.39 -2.13 7.88
N THR A 54 -9.29 -2.29 7.15
CA THR A 54 -8.01 -1.65 7.47
C THR A 54 -7.83 -0.43 6.56
N ASP A 55 -7.45 0.69 7.15
CA ASP A 55 -7.22 1.97 6.45
C ASP A 55 -8.47 2.52 5.72
N GLY A 56 -9.66 2.25 6.27
CA GLY A 56 -10.93 2.69 5.73
C GLY A 56 -12.08 2.43 6.68
N LYS A 57 -13.30 2.59 6.20
CA LYS A 57 -14.54 2.33 6.93
C LYS A 57 -15.59 1.67 6.06
N ALA A 58 -16.51 0.94 6.69
CA ALA A 58 -17.69 0.35 6.06
C ALA A 58 -18.98 1.06 6.55
N THR A 59 -19.91 1.28 5.63
CA THR A 59 -21.24 1.85 5.93
C THR A 59 -22.33 1.12 5.15
N VAL A 60 -23.59 1.29 5.56
CA VAL A 60 -24.77 0.89 4.77
C VAL A 60 -25.53 2.15 4.40
N GLY A 61 -25.64 2.43 3.10
CA GLY A 61 -26.21 3.69 2.63
C GLY A 61 -25.47 4.91 3.18
N ALA A 62 -26.23 5.93 3.61
CA ALA A 62 -25.70 7.13 4.25
C ALA A 62 -25.57 6.98 5.79
N GLY A 63 -25.57 5.74 6.30
CA GLY A 63 -25.54 5.46 7.73
C GLY A 63 -24.16 5.65 8.38
N SER A 64 -24.13 5.39 9.68
CA SER A 64 -22.89 5.38 10.47
C SER A 64 -21.99 4.21 10.09
N GLU A 65 -20.75 4.27 10.52
CA GLU A 65 -19.79 3.16 10.36
C GLU A 65 -20.31 1.89 11.04
N ILE A 66 -20.13 0.77 10.35
CA ILE A 66 -20.55 -0.55 10.82
C ILE A 66 -19.35 -1.51 10.84
N SER A 67 -19.43 -2.51 11.72
CA SER A 67 -18.48 -3.64 11.81
C SER A 67 -19.15 -4.99 11.55
N LYS A 68 -20.45 -5.01 11.25
CA LYS A 68 -21.24 -6.22 10.96
C LYS A 68 -22.35 -5.87 9.98
N ALA A 69 -22.76 -6.86 9.18
CA ALA A 69 -23.93 -6.77 8.34
C ALA A 69 -24.53 -8.15 8.08
N ALA A 70 -25.81 -8.20 7.78
CA ALA A 70 -26.50 -9.41 7.37
C ALA A 70 -26.10 -9.79 5.92
N GLN A 71 -26.17 -11.09 5.62
CA GLN A 71 -25.98 -11.60 4.26
C GLN A 71 -26.89 -10.86 3.26
N GLY A 72 -26.37 -10.55 2.07
CA GLY A 72 -27.07 -9.85 1.02
C GLY A 72 -27.09 -8.32 1.16
N THR A 73 -26.63 -7.78 2.30
CA THR A 73 -26.54 -6.32 2.51
C THR A 73 -25.48 -5.72 1.57
N ILE A 74 -25.82 -4.62 0.88
CA ILE A 74 -24.85 -3.85 0.10
C ILE A 74 -24.08 -2.95 1.08
N VAL A 75 -22.80 -3.21 1.21
CA VAL A 75 -21.86 -2.48 2.07
C VAL A 75 -21.03 -1.54 1.23
N THR A 76 -20.93 -0.29 1.65
CA THR A 76 -20.06 0.72 1.04
C THR A 76 -18.75 0.81 1.82
N LEU A 77 -17.63 0.69 1.13
CA LEU A 77 -16.29 0.92 1.66
C LEU A 77 -15.83 2.32 1.27
N THR A 78 -15.22 3.03 2.21
CA THR A 78 -14.57 4.31 1.94
C THR A 78 -13.17 4.28 2.54
N ALA A 79 -12.14 4.48 1.71
CA ALA A 79 -10.76 4.55 2.17
C ALA A 79 -10.51 5.82 3.01
N ASN A 80 -9.62 5.73 3.98
CA ASN A 80 -9.16 6.88 4.73
C ASN A 80 -8.41 7.85 3.80
N ALA A 81 -8.25 9.09 4.25
CA ALA A 81 -7.40 10.05 3.55
C ALA A 81 -5.99 9.48 3.38
N ALA A 82 -5.44 9.61 2.18
CA ALA A 82 -4.09 9.13 1.91
C ALA A 82 -3.06 9.88 2.78
N PRO A 83 -2.03 9.19 3.30
CA PRO A 83 -0.91 9.83 3.95
C PRO A 83 -0.23 10.89 3.06
N SER A 84 0.51 11.83 3.67
CA SER A 84 1.22 12.87 2.92
C SER A 84 2.13 12.27 1.84
N GLY A 85 2.05 12.81 0.63
CA GLY A 85 2.82 12.36 -0.53
C GLY A 85 2.32 11.05 -1.16
N LYS A 86 1.16 10.54 -0.72
CA LYS A 86 0.54 9.33 -1.28
C LYS A 86 -0.85 9.62 -1.84
N VAL A 87 -1.32 8.72 -2.68
CA VAL A 87 -2.69 8.64 -3.20
C VAL A 87 -3.23 7.25 -2.97
N PHE A 88 -4.53 7.10 -2.93
CA PHE A 88 -5.17 5.78 -2.90
C PHE A 88 -4.68 4.96 -4.10
N ASP A 89 -4.39 3.69 -3.85
CA ASP A 89 -3.98 2.75 -4.90
C ASP A 89 -5.12 1.82 -5.27
N LYS A 90 -5.48 0.95 -4.34
CA LYS A 90 -6.56 -0.02 -4.54
C LYS A 90 -7.05 -0.60 -3.22
N TRP A 91 -8.18 -1.28 -3.27
CA TRP A 91 -8.62 -2.19 -2.22
C TRP A 91 -8.04 -3.59 -2.41
N GLU A 92 -7.68 -4.23 -1.32
CA GLU A 92 -7.28 -5.64 -1.26
C GLU A 92 -8.31 -6.41 -0.43
N VAL A 93 -8.84 -7.50 -1.00
CA VAL A 93 -9.68 -8.45 -0.27
C VAL A 93 -8.73 -9.43 0.44
N VAL A 94 -8.67 -9.33 1.77
CA VAL A 94 -7.80 -10.18 2.60
C VAL A 94 -8.47 -11.52 2.86
N SER A 95 -9.79 -11.52 3.12
CA SER A 95 -10.59 -12.73 3.30
C SER A 95 -12.08 -12.47 3.04
N GLY A 96 -12.86 -13.56 2.92
CA GLY A 96 -14.31 -13.50 2.74
C GLY A 96 -14.79 -13.79 1.32
N GLY A 97 -13.88 -13.91 0.34
CA GLY A 97 -14.22 -14.32 -1.03
C GLY A 97 -15.20 -13.41 -1.76
N ILE A 98 -15.18 -12.10 -1.44
CA ILE A 98 -16.07 -11.10 -2.05
C ILE A 98 -15.48 -10.52 -3.34
N THR A 99 -16.36 -9.98 -4.18
CA THR A 99 -16.00 -9.17 -5.34
C THR A 99 -16.41 -7.72 -5.06
N LEU A 100 -15.48 -6.80 -5.19
CA LEU A 100 -15.73 -5.36 -5.08
C LEU A 100 -16.23 -4.82 -6.43
N ALA A 101 -17.15 -3.86 -6.40
CA ALA A 101 -17.66 -3.22 -7.61
C ALA A 101 -16.55 -2.53 -8.42
N ASP A 102 -15.63 -1.86 -7.73
CA ASP A 102 -14.41 -1.28 -8.30
C ASP A 102 -13.29 -1.28 -7.26
N VAL A 103 -12.25 -2.05 -7.49
CA VAL A 103 -11.10 -2.15 -6.57
C VAL A 103 -10.22 -0.91 -6.60
N ASN A 104 -10.26 -0.11 -7.67
CA ASN A 104 -9.40 1.06 -7.88
C ASN A 104 -10.07 2.38 -7.44
N SER A 105 -11.34 2.34 -7.03
CA SER A 105 -12.05 3.50 -6.49
C SER A 105 -11.90 3.56 -4.97
N ALA A 106 -11.53 4.72 -4.42
CA ALA A 106 -11.45 4.96 -2.97
C ALA A 106 -12.79 4.72 -2.26
N THR A 107 -13.90 4.83 -3.00
CA THR A 107 -15.24 4.44 -2.52
C THR A 107 -15.78 3.37 -3.45
N THR A 108 -16.11 2.20 -2.88
CA THR A 108 -16.61 1.04 -3.60
C THR A 108 -17.66 0.29 -2.79
N THR A 109 -18.27 -0.73 -3.36
CA THR A 109 -19.30 -1.53 -2.70
C THR A 109 -19.06 -3.01 -2.90
N PHE A 110 -19.62 -3.81 -1.99
CA PHE A 110 -19.73 -5.26 -2.14
C PHE A 110 -21.03 -5.76 -1.52
N THR A 111 -21.47 -6.96 -1.88
CA THR A 111 -22.59 -7.63 -1.25
C THR A 111 -22.06 -8.55 -0.14
N MET A 112 -22.59 -8.43 1.07
CA MET A 112 -22.15 -9.19 2.23
C MET A 112 -22.43 -10.69 2.04
N PRO A 113 -21.41 -11.56 2.14
CA PRO A 113 -21.57 -13.01 2.08
C PRO A 113 -22.09 -13.56 3.43
N ALA A 114 -22.38 -14.86 3.47
CA ALA A 114 -22.67 -15.58 4.72
C ALA A 114 -21.40 -15.96 5.50
N SER A 115 -20.44 -15.04 5.56
CA SER A 115 -19.16 -15.24 6.26
C SER A 115 -18.51 -13.89 6.59
N ALA A 116 -17.54 -13.93 7.51
CA ALA A 116 -16.76 -12.74 7.84
C ALA A 116 -15.92 -12.26 6.64
N VAL A 117 -15.76 -10.95 6.52
CA VAL A 117 -15.01 -10.27 5.45
C VAL A 117 -13.90 -9.43 6.05
N SER A 118 -12.73 -9.44 5.41
CA SER A 118 -11.63 -8.53 5.72
C SER A 118 -11.11 -7.88 4.45
N VAL A 119 -11.01 -6.55 4.46
CA VAL A 119 -10.52 -5.74 3.34
C VAL A 119 -9.53 -4.69 3.84
N LYS A 120 -8.64 -4.24 2.94
CA LYS A 120 -7.63 -3.23 3.25
C LYS A 120 -7.51 -2.24 2.11
N ALA A 121 -7.50 -0.95 2.42
CA ALA A 121 -7.12 0.09 1.48
C ALA A 121 -5.59 0.18 1.39
N THR A 122 -5.05 0.33 0.19
CA THR A 122 -3.61 0.50 -0.06
C THR A 122 -3.34 1.85 -0.72
N TYR A 123 -2.12 2.34 -0.56
CA TYR A 123 -1.70 3.65 -1.03
C TYR A 123 -0.36 3.55 -1.74
N LYS A 124 -0.19 4.34 -2.81
CA LYS A 124 1.06 4.48 -3.56
C LYS A 124 1.55 5.92 -3.51
N ASN A 125 2.81 6.13 -3.88
CA ASN A 125 3.35 7.47 -3.97
C ASN A 125 2.56 8.29 -5.01
N ALA A 126 2.24 9.54 -4.67
CA ALA A 126 1.58 10.44 -5.59
C ALA A 126 2.46 10.67 -6.82
N PRO A 127 1.90 10.67 -8.04
CA PRO A 127 2.62 11.12 -9.22
C PRO A 127 3.12 12.55 -8.97
N HIS A 128 4.39 12.79 -9.25
CA HIS A 128 4.99 14.12 -9.17
C HIS A 128 5.87 14.37 -10.39
N THR A 129 5.97 15.62 -10.78
CA THR A 129 6.92 16.04 -11.81
C THR A 129 8.30 16.08 -11.18
N HIS A 130 9.27 15.40 -11.77
CA HIS A 130 10.63 15.43 -11.29
C HIS A 130 11.26 16.80 -11.56
N THR A 131 11.72 17.47 -10.51
CA THR A 131 12.56 18.65 -10.61
C THR A 131 13.98 18.24 -10.20
N TYR A 132 14.88 18.17 -11.16
CA TYR A 132 16.26 17.73 -10.96
C TYR A 132 17.14 18.89 -10.49
N ASN A 133 17.02 19.25 -9.21
CA ASN A 133 17.74 20.36 -8.60
C ASN A 133 18.74 19.94 -7.51
N GLN A 134 18.85 18.63 -7.24
CA GLN A 134 19.77 18.11 -6.23
C GLN A 134 21.13 17.79 -6.88
N GLU A 135 22.19 18.41 -6.37
CA GLU A 135 23.58 18.21 -6.81
C GLU A 135 24.32 17.31 -5.80
N THR A 136 23.88 16.06 -5.73
CA THR A 136 24.42 15.08 -4.80
C THR A 136 25.32 14.11 -5.54
N VAL A 137 26.56 13.97 -5.09
CA VAL A 137 27.53 12.99 -5.64
C VAL A 137 27.10 11.59 -5.23
N LYS A 138 26.72 10.78 -6.21
CA LYS A 138 26.34 9.37 -6.04
C LYS A 138 26.97 8.53 -7.15
N PRO A 139 27.52 7.34 -6.85
CA PRO A 139 28.16 6.48 -7.86
C PRO A 139 27.25 6.18 -9.05
N GLU A 140 25.97 5.91 -8.80
CA GLU A 140 24.96 5.59 -9.81
C GLU A 140 24.57 6.78 -10.71
N ALA A 141 24.88 8.01 -10.29
CA ALA A 141 24.63 9.23 -11.05
C ALA A 141 25.87 9.73 -11.82
N LEU A 142 26.98 9.01 -11.79
CA LEU A 142 28.20 9.40 -12.47
C LEU A 142 27.97 9.41 -13.99
N LYS A 143 28.19 10.57 -14.63
CA LYS A 143 28.17 10.72 -16.08
C LYS A 143 29.57 10.60 -16.68
N THR A 144 30.50 11.33 -16.10
CA THR A 144 31.90 11.38 -16.57
C THR A 144 32.84 11.34 -15.36
N PRO A 145 33.74 10.36 -15.29
CA PRO A 145 34.72 10.31 -14.20
C PRO A 145 35.68 11.50 -14.24
N ALA A 146 36.27 11.81 -13.10
CA ALA A 146 37.30 12.81 -13.00
C ALA A 146 38.53 12.41 -13.79
N GLY A 147 39.14 13.37 -14.47
CA GLY A 147 40.44 13.25 -15.12
C GLY A 147 41.55 13.97 -14.36
N CYS A 148 42.71 14.08 -14.95
CA CYS A 148 43.83 14.80 -14.32
C CYS A 148 43.52 16.26 -14.08
N THR A 149 42.90 16.94 -15.03
CA THR A 149 42.55 18.38 -14.98
C THR A 149 41.07 18.64 -14.91
N ASN A 150 40.26 17.65 -15.19
CA ASN A 150 38.83 17.80 -15.28
C ASN A 150 38.14 17.16 -14.07
N ASN A 151 37.19 17.91 -13.48
CA ASN A 151 36.35 17.41 -12.44
C ASN A 151 35.33 16.36 -12.95
N ALA A 152 34.89 15.48 -12.08
CA ALA A 152 33.81 14.55 -12.36
C ALA A 152 32.49 15.28 -12.64
N VAL A 153 31.70 14.72 -13.55
CA VAL A 153 30.37 15.23 -13.87
C VAL A 153 29.33 14.19 -13.46
N TYR A 154 28.31 14.63 -12.79
CA TYR A 154 27.20 13.78 -12.34
C TYR A 154 25.87 14.29 -12.90
N PHE A 155 24.92 13.41 -13.05
CA PHE A 155 23.54 13.79 -13.28
C PHE A 155 22.91 14.32 -11.99
N LYS A 156 22.10 15.38 -12.10
CA LYS A 156 21.31 15.90 -10.97
C LYS A 156 20.23 14.91 -10.59
N SER A 157 19.76 14.98 -9.35
CA SER A 157 18.66 14.16 -8.84
C SER A 157 17.48 14.99 -8.37
N CYS A 158 16.31 14.35 -8.35
CA CYS A 158 15.11 14.85 -7.68
C CYS A 158 15.17 14.52 -6.19
N SER A 159 14.45 15.26 -5.37
CA SER A 159 14.28 14.98 -3.92
C SER A 159 13.74 13.57 -3.63
N CYS A 160 13.05 12.94 -4.58
CA CYS A 160 12.57 11.56 -4.50
C CYS A 160 13.65 10.50 -4.78
N GLY A 161 14.86 10.91 -5.21
CA GLY A 161 15.96 10.03 -5.57
C GLY A 161 16.09 9.69 -7.07
N ALA A 162 15.09 10.05 -7.90
CA ALA A 162 15.21 9.85 -9.35
C ALA A 162 16.36 10.66 -9.93
N ILE A 163 17.13 10.06 -10.84
CA ILE A 163 18.31 10.65 -11.50
C ILE A 163 17.89 11.18 -12.86
N SER A 164 18.32 12.41 -13.20
CA SER A 164 18.15 12.99 -14.53
C SER A 164 18.96 12.22 -15.58
N THR A 165 18.48 12.24 -16.80
CA THR A 165 19.25 11.76 -17.97
C THR A 165 19.88 12.91 -18.78
N THR A 166 19.55 14.16 -18.44
CA THR A 166 19.98 15.36 -19.17
C THR A 166 20.68 16.37 -18.26
N ASP A 167 20.11 16.69 -17.11
CA ASP A 167 20.60 17.74 -16.23
C ASP A 167 21.80 17.24 -15.44
N THR A 168 22.89 17.98 -15.51
CA THR A 168 24.16 17.60 -14.90
C THR A 168 24.74 18.73 -14.06
N PHE A 169 25.69 18.38 -13.20
CA PHE A 169 26.52 19.32 -12.45
C PHE A 169 27.96 18.82 -12.41
N VAL A 170 28.88 19.73 -12.18
CA VAL A 170 30.31 19.43 -12.02
C VAL A 170 30.62 19.33 -10.53
N ALA A 171 31.11 18.19 -10.09
CA ALA A 171 31.56 18.00 -8.70
C ALA A 171 32.95 18.66 -8.54
N MET A 172 32.97 19.86 -7.98
CA MET A 172 34.18 20.64 -7.81
C MET A 172 35.22 19.91 -6.94
N ASN A 173 36.49 20.18 -7.20
CA ASN A 173 37.63 19.59 -6.48
C ASN A 173 37.78 18.07 -6.60
N THR A 174 37.21 17.46 -7.63
CA THR A 174 37.36 16.01 -7.90
C THR A 174 38.45 15.70 -8.94
N ALA A 175 39.00 16.71 -9.60
CA ALA A 175 40.15 16.50 -10.52
C ALA A 175 41.31 15.81 -9.78
N LEU A 176 41.84 14.76 -10.40
CA LEU A 176 42.80 13.85 -9.75
C LEU A 176 44.22 14.41 -9.68
N GLY A 177 44.49 15.48 -10.42
CA GLY A 177 45.86 15.96 -10.67
C GLY A 177 46.64 15.02 -11.59
N HIS A 178 47.80 15.48 -12.04
CA HIS A 178 48.73 14.60 -12.74
C HIS A 178 49.44 13.70 -11.71
N ALA A 179 49.66 12.45 -12.09
CA ALA A 179 50.50 11.52 -11.35
C ALA A 179 51.71 11.23 -12.22
N ASP A 180 52.86 11.76 -11.83
CA ASP A 180 54.08 11.60 -12.59
C ASP A 180 54.52 10.12 -12.60
N GLY A 181 54.86 9.62 -13.77
CA GLY A 181 55.52 8.32 -13.93
C GLY A 181 56.92 8.37 -13.36
N SER A 182 57.41 7.26 -12.85
CA SER A 182 58.78 7.15 -12.33
C SER A 182 59.85 7.21 -13.41
N ASP A 183 59.46 6.86 -14.64
CA ASP A 183 60.41 6.65 -15.71
C ASP A 183 60.51 7.87 -16.61
N TRP A 184 61.73 8.27 -16.89
CA TRP A 184 62.02 9.29 -17.88
C TRP A 184 61.73 8.78 -19.29
N LYS A 185 61.01 9.57 -20.06
CA LYS A 185 60.82 9.44 -21.50
C LYS A 185 61.73 10.47 -22.20
N TYR A 186 62.17 10.17 -23.40
CA TYR A 186 63.04 11.08 -24.16
C TYR A 186 62.81 10.91 -25.67
N ASP A 187 63.10 11.94 -26.38
CA ASP A 187 63.29 11.94 -27.83
C ASP A 187 64.69 12.45 -28.16
N SER A 188 64.90 12.90 -29.39
CA SER A 188 66.26 13.38 -29.87
C SER A 188 66.67 14.72 -29.25
N THR A 189 65.77 15.44 -28.61
CA THR A 189 65.99 16.82 -28.14
C THR A 189 65.58 17.05 -26.67
N ASN A 190 64.59 16.32 -26.20
CA ASN A 190 64.00 16.57 -24.89
C ASN A 190 63.84 15.28 -24.10
N HIS A 191 63.72 15.45 -22.77
CA HIS A 191 63.33 14.40 -21.87
C HIS A 191 62.19 14.91 -20.96
N TRP A 192 61.26 14.02 -20.49
CA TRP A 192 60.12 14.37 -19.69
C TRP A 192 59.64 13.18 -18.84
N HIS A 193 58.86 13.46 -17.80
CA HIS A 193 58.01 12.47 -17.17
C HIS A 193 56.65 12.46 -17.84
N GLU A 194 56.07 11.28 -18.02
CA GLU A 194 54.74 11.10 -18.58
C GLU A 194 53.75 10.85 -17.43
N CYS A 195 52.61 11.58 -17.43
CA CYS A 195 51.57 11.30 -16.47
C CYS A 195 51.03 9.86 -16.67
N SER A 196 51.03 9.05 -15.61
CA SER A 196 50.59 7.67 -15.68
C SER A 196 49.07 7.52 -15.93
N ARG A 197 48.31 8.61 -15.85
CA ARG A 197 46.83 8.62 -16.05
C ARG A 197 46.40 9.16 -17.41
N CYS A 198 46.97 10.27 -17.85
CA CYS A 198 46.56 10.94 -19.11
C CYS A 198 47.65 10.98 -20.17
N HIS A 199 48.84 10.50 -19.87
CA HIS A 199 50.00 10.46 -20.77
C HIS A 199 50.51 11.85 -21.19
N ASP A 200 50.05 12.93 -20.54
CA ASP A 200 50.58 14.25 -20.82
C ASP A 200 52.06 14.35 -20.37
N LYS A 201 52.87 15.06 -21.14
CA LYS A 201 54.25 15.37 -20.79
C LYS A 201 54.30 16.32 -19.58
N LYS A 202 55.19 16.04 -18.64
CA LYS A 202 55.45 16.84 -17.45
C LYS A 202 56.96 17.06 -17.36
N ASP A 203 57.34 18.23 -16.87
CA ASP A 203 58.74 18.58 -16.60
C ASP A 203 59.65 18.42 -17.83
N GLU A 204 59.13 18.77 -19.02
CA GLU A 204 59.87 18.68 -20.28
C GLU A 204 61.08 19.63 -20.19
N ALA A 205 62.27 19.08 -20.39
CA ALA A 205 63.55 19.80 -20.45
C ALA A 205 64.39 19.38 -21.68
N ALA A 206 65.12 20.33 -22.20
CA ALA A 206 66.03 20.10 -23.29
C ALA A 206 67.39 19.46 -22.86
#